data_0baa7a309d84eae7846bbe1021667fc3
#
_entry.id   0baa7a309d84eae7846bbe1021667fc3
#
_cell.length_a   1.000
_cell.length_b   1.000
_cell.length_c   1.000
_cell.angle_alpha   90.00
_cell.angle_beta   90.00
_cell.angle_gamma   90.00
#
_symmetry.space_group_name_H-M   'P 1'
#
loop_
_entity.id
_entity.type
_entity.pdbx_description
1 polymer ?
#
loop_
_entity_poly.entity_id
_entity_poly.type
_entity_poly.pdbx_seq_one_letter_code
_entity_poly.pdbx_strand_id
1 'polypeptide(L)'
;FPILILGVAGIVNQVGDKIIFPFVYPDKVEADVQLGIYSAATKIAMIMAMITQAFRFAYEPFVFGKSKDKDNKRIYAQAMKFFIIFTLLAFLAVMFYLDILRYIIAEDYWEGLKVVPIVMIAEMFMGIYFNLSFWYKLTDKTYWGAYFSVIGCVIIVVLNILFVPVYGYLASAWASVAGYAVILLLSYWIGQKEYPIRYDLKSLGLYVLLAAVLYVIGEQMPIPNLVLRLAFRTVLLLLFIAYIIKKDLPLSQIPVINRFIKKK
;
A
#
# COMPACT_ATOMS: atom_id res chain seq x y z
N PHE A 1 -23.46 11.62 -12.00
CA PHE A 1 -22.37 11.83 -12.97
C PHE A 1 -20.98 11.78 -12.31
N PRO A 2 -20.71 12.45 -11.16
CA PRO A 2 -19.40 12.40 -10.51
C PRO A 2 -18.96 10.98 -10.08
N ILE A 3 -19.88 10.13 -9.63
CA ILE A 3 -19.62 8.75 -9.21
C ILE A 3 -19.15 7.88 -10.39
N LEU A 4 -19.68 8.10 -11.58
CA LEU A 4 -19.28 7.37 -12.79
C LEU A 4 -17.84 7.77 -13.18
N ILE A 5 -17.50 9.04 -13.13
CA ILE A 5 -16.15 9.55 -13.39
C ILE A 5 -15.16 8.95 -12.35
N LEU A 6 -15.56 8.95 -11.07
CA LEU A 6 -14.78 8.33 -10.00
C LEU A 6 -14.52 6.85 -10.26
N GLY A 7 -15.55 6.11 -10.72
CA GLY A 7 -15.44 4.68 -11.02
C GLY A 7 -14.52 4.42 -12.20
N VAL A 8 -14.70 5.10 -13.33
CA VAL A 8 -13.88 4.94 -14.54
C VAL A 8 -12.43 5.35 -14.27
N ALA A 9 -12.21 6.53 -13.69
CA ALA A 9 -10.86 6.98 -13.34
C ALA A 9 -10.21 6.08 -12.29
N GLY A 10 -10.98 5.52 -11.37
CA GLY A 10 -10.49 4.53 -10.40
C GLY A 10 -10.01 3.24 -11.05
N ILE A 11 -10.72 2.72 -12.07
CA ILE A 11 -10.29 1.55 -12.84
C ILE A 11 -9.02 1.89 -13.63
N VAL A 12 -8.98 3.02 -14.32
CA VAL A 12 -7.79 3.45 -15.07
C VAL A 12 -6.58 3.62 -14.14
N ASN A 13 -6.76 4.12 -12.93
CA ASN A 13 -5.67 4.20 -11.94
C ASN A 13 -5.12 2.82 -11.55
N GLN A 14 -5.95 1.77 -11.51
CA GLN A 14 -5.51 0.43 -11.09
C GLN A 14 -4.89 -0.42 -12.21
N VAL A 15 -5.32 -0.23 -13.44
CA VAL A 15 -4.90 -1.09 -14.57
C VAL A 15 -4.42 -0.29 -15.78
N GLY A 16 -4.49 1.03 -15.73
CA GLY A 16 -4.17 1.90 -16.86
C GLY A 16 -2.72 1.79 -17.30
N ASP A 17 -1.80 1.56 -16.39
CA ASP A 17 -0.41 1.27 -16.67
C ASP A 17 -0.24 0.06 -17.61
N LYS A 18 -0.98 -1.02 -17.34
CA LYS A 18 -0.95 -2.24 -18.15
C LYS A 18 -1.67 -2.08 -19.49
N ILE A 19 -2.74 -1.27 -19.53
CA ILE A 19 -3.48 -1.00 -20.76
C ILE A 19 -2.65 -0.12 -21.72
N ILE A 20 -1.96 0.89 -21.18
CA ILE A 20 -1.20 1.86 -21.97
C ILE A 20 0.13 1.28 -22.43
N PHE A 21 0.74 0.40 -21.65
CA PHE A 21 2.08 -0.13 -21.87
C PHE A 21 2.34 -0.62 -23.30
N PRO A 22 1.49 -1.48 -23.93
CA PRO A 22 1.72 -1.99 -25.28
C PRO A 22 1.66 -0.91 -26.39
N PHE A 23 1.01 0.22 -26.10
CA PHE A 23 0.87 1.32 -27.06
C PHE A 23 2.04 2.31 -27.00
N VAL A 24 2.74 2.34 -25.88
CA VAL A 24 3.80 3.33 -25.62
C VAL A 24 5.19 2.71 -25.76
N TYR A 25 5.34 1.42 -25.53
CA TYR A 25 6.62 0.72 -25.70
C TYR A 25 7.00 0.63 -27.19
N PRO A 26 8.26 0.94 -27.58
CA PRO A 26 8.66 1.07 -28.99
C PRO A 26 8.52 -0.21 -29.81
N ASP A 27 8.92 -1.35 -29.24
CA ASP A 27 8.82 -2.65 -29.88
C ASP A 27 7.62 -3.43 -29.34
N LYS A 28 6.70 -3.85 -30.21
CA LYS A 28 5.48 -4.52 -29.80
C LYS A 28 5.72 -5.93 -29.27
N VAL A 29 6.69 -6.66 -29.82
CA VAL A 29 6.99 -8.04 -29.36
C VAL A 29 7.62 -7.98 -27.98
N GLU A 30 8.56 -7.07 -27.79
CA GLU A 30 9.20 -6.85 -26.50
C GLU A 30 8.22 -6.26 -25.48
N ALA A 31 7.28 -5.42 -25.91
CA ALA A 31 6.22 -4.90 -25.04
C ALA A 31 5.40 -6.01 -24.38
N ASP A 32 5.03 -7.05 -25.13
CA ASP A 32 4.27 -8.18 -24.60
C ASP A 32 5.11 -8.98 -23.60
N VAL A 33 6.40 -9.18 -23.84
CA VAL A 33 7.31 -9.84 -22.91
C VAL A 33 7.47 -9.02 -21.62
N GLN A 34 7.76 -7.73 -21.75
CA GLN A 34 7.92 -6.82 -20.62
C GLN A 34 6.63 -6.71 -19.78
N LEU A 35 5.47 -6.63 -20.44
CA LEU A 35 4.16 -6.62 -19.78
C LEU A 35 3.88 -7.95 -19.08
N GLY A 36 4.29 -9.07 -19.67
CA GLY A 36 4.21 -10.40 -19.07
C GLY A 36 5.01 -10.48 -17.77
N ILE A 37 6.27 -10.04 -17.78
CA ILE A 37 7.18 -9.96 -16.62
C ILE A 37 6.55 -9.10 -15.52
N TYR A 38 6.10 -7.89 -15.88
CA TYR A 38 5.45 -6.96 -14.95
C TYR A 38 4.19 -7.54 -14.33
N SER A 39 3.32 -8.12 -15.18
CA SER A 39 2.05 -8.68 -14.74
C SER A 39 2.22 -9.91 -13.84
N ALA A 40 3.22 -10.75 -14.08
CA ALA A 40 3.56 -11.88 -13.23
C ALA A 40 4.04 -11.42 -11.85
N ALA A 41 4.96 -10.46 -11.79
CA ALA A 41 5.49 -9.93 -10.54
C ALA A 41 4.42 -9.19 -9.73
N THR A 42 3.52 -8.44 -10.39
CA THR A 42 2.42 -7.75 -9.70
C THR A 42 1.42 -8.71 -9.04
N LYS A 43 1.36 -10.00 -9.43
CA LYS A 43 0.54 -11.00 -8.71
C LYS A 43 1.00 -11.21 -7.27
N ILE A 44 2.30 -11.12 -7.00
CA ILE A 44 2.82 -11.18 -5.63
C ILE A 44 2.44 -9.91 -4.87
N ALA A 45 2.61 -8.74 -5.49
CA ALA A 45 2.23 -7.46 -4.89
C ALA A 45 0.70 -7.33 -4.66
N MET A 46 -0.12 -8.09 -5.38
CA MET A 46 -1.58 -8.13 -5.21
C MET A 46 -2.00 -8.51 -3.78
N ILE A 47 -1.15 -9.19 -3.02
CA ILE A 47 -1.38 -9.45 -1.58
C ILE A 47 -1.67 -8.14 -0.85
N MET A 48 -0.93 -7.06 -1.16
CA MET A 48 -1.16 -5.75 -0.54
C MET A 48 -2.50 -5.14 -0.98
N ALA A 49 -2.84 -5.26 -2.27
CA ALA A 49 -4.13 -4.80 -2.79
C ALA A 49 -5.30 -5.53 -2.12
N MET A 50 -5.19 -6.85 -1.92
CA MET A 50 -6.21 -7.65 -1.22
C MET A 50 -6.38 -7.21 0.23
N ILE A 51 -5.29 -6.96 0.94
CA ILE A 51 -5.30 -6.43 2.32
C ILE A 51 -6.00 -5.06 2.36
N THR A 52 -5.64 -4.18 1.45
CA THR A 52 -6.25 -2.84 1.34
C THR A 52 -7.75 -2.93 1.07
N GLN A 53 -8.17 -3.81 0.17
CA GLN A 53 -9.59 -4.01 -0.14
C GLN A 53 -10.36 -4.63 1.03
N ALA A 54 -9.80 -5.65 1.69
CA ALA A 54 -10.42 -6.27 2.86
C ALA A 54 -10.62 -5.25 3.99
N PHE A 55 -9.59 -4.44 4.25
CA PHE A 55 -9.67 -3.36 5.22
C PHE A 55 -10.76 -2.33 4.82
N ARG A 56 -10.79 -1.90 3.57
CA ARG A 56 -11.78 -0.95 3.06
C ARG A 56 -13.22 -1.45 3.26
N PHE A 57 -13.50 -2.71 2.92
CA PHE A 57 -14.83 -3.30 3.08
C PHE A 57 -15.27 -3.37 4.55
N ALA A 58 -14.35 -3.66 5.46
CA ALA A 58 -14.64 -3.68 6.89
C ALA A 58 -14.76 -2.26 7.48
N TYR A 59 -13.93 -1.35 7.02
CA TYR A 59 -13.79 -0.02 7.60
C TYR A 59 -14.87 0.96 7.12
N GLU A 60 -15.31 0.88 5.86
CA GLU A 60 -16.29 1.81 5.28
C GLU A 60 -17.62 1.85 6.06
N PRO A 61 -18.31 0.73 6.33
CA PRO A 61 -19.53 0.75 7.14
C PRO A 61 -19.27 1.20 8.59
N PHE A 62 -18.10 0.87 9.15
CA PHE A 62 -17.71 1.29 10.50
C PHE A 62 -17.59 2.83 10.59
N VAL A 63 -16.96 3.49 9.60
CA VAL A 63 -16.82 4.94 9.55
C VAL A 63 -18.18 5.63 9.50
N PHE A 64 -19.07 5.18 8.63
CA PHE A 64 -20.42 5.76 8.51
C PHE A 64 -21.24 5.51 9.77
N GLY A 65 -21.14 4.34 10.39
CA GLY A 65 -21.82 4.03 11.65
C GLY A 65 -21.36 4.93 12.80
N LYS A 66 -20.07 5.33 12.80
CA LYS A 66 -19.46 6.18 13.83
C LYS A 66 -19.48 7.68 13.52
N SER A 67 -20.03 8.10 12.40
CA SER A 67 -19.98 9.48 11.92
C SER A 67 -20.61 10.51 12.87
N LYS A 68 -21.61 10.10 13.67
CA LYS A 68 -22.30 10.95 14.67
C LYS A 68 -21.67 10.93 16.07
N ASP A 69 -20.69 10.05 16.31
CA ASP A 69 -20.05 9.95 17.63
C ASP A 69 -19.15 11.18 17.86
N LYS A 70 -19.11 11.67 19.10
CA LYS A 70 -18.28 12.84 19.48
C LYS A 70 -16.79 12.60 19.25
N ASP A 71 -16.32 11.35 19.39
CA ASP A 71 -14.92 10.94 19.26
C ASP A 71 -14.57 10.36 17.88
N ASN A 72 -15.42 10.55 16.87
CA ASN A 72 -15.25 9.96 15.54
C ASN A 72 -13.88 10.23 14.91
N LYS A 73 -13.38 11.47 15.00
CA LYS A 73 -12.07 11.87 14.46
C LYS A 73 -10.90 11.12 15.10
N ARG A 74 -10.97 10.85 16.40
CA ARG A 74 -9.98 10.06 17.12
C ARG A 74 -9.99 8.61 16.65
N ILE A 75 -11.18 8.05 16.47
CA ILE A 75 -11.36 6.70 15.96
C ILE A 75 -10.78 6.57 14.55
N TYR A 76 -11.02 7.54 13.67
CA TYR A 76 -10.48 7.55 12.30
C TYR A 76 -8.96 7.66 12.28
N ALA A 77 -8.38 8.49 13.17
CA ALA A 77 -6.93 8.59 13.30
C ALA A 77 -6.29 7.28 13.78
N GLN A 78 -6.94 6.59 14.73
CA GLN A 78 -6.48 5.29 15.22
C GLN A 78 -6.58 4.21 14.15
N ALA A 79 -7.68 4.14 13.40
CA ALA A 79 -7.85 3.17 12.33
C ALA A 79 -6.81 3.37 11.21
N MET A 80 -6.52 4.61 10.83
CA MET A 80 -5.43 4.94 9.90
C MET A 80 -4.09 4.44 10.42
N LYS A 81 -3.80 4.65 11.70
CA LYS A 81 -2.56 4.20 12.33
C LYS A 81 -2.42 2.66 12.25
N PHE A 82 -3.45 1.93 12.65
CA PHE A 82 -3.44 0.47 12.58
C PHE A 82 -3.36 -0.05 11.14
N PHE A 83 -4.02 0.60 10.20
CA PHE A 83 -3.91 0.27 8.78
C PHE A 83 -2.46 0.38 8.29
N ILE A 84 -1.77 1.49 8.58
CA ILE A 84 -0.38 1.70 8.18
C ILE A 84 0.54 0.67 8.85
N ILE A 85 0.37 0.41 10.15
CA ILE A 85 1.16 -0.61 10.86
C ILE A 85 0.97 -1.99 10.22
N PHE A 86 -0.27 -2.36 9.92
CA PHE A 86 -0.58 -3.66 9.34
C PHE A 86 -0.05 -3.81 7.91
N THR A 87 -0.16 -2.78 7.10
CA THR A 87 0.39 -2.80 5.74
C THR A 87 1.92 -2.80 5.71
N LEU A 88 2.59 -2.13 6.65
CA LEU A 88 4.04 -2.22 6.83
C LEU A 88 4.48 -3.63 7.27
N LEU A 89 3.72 -4.26 8.18
CA LEU A 89 3.96 -5.65 8.57
C LEU A 89 3.80 -6.60 7.37
N ALA A 90 2.75 -6.42 6.58
CA ALA A 90 2.51 -7.20 5.37
C ALA A 90 3.62 -6.97 4.33
N PHE A 91 4.08 -5.73 4.16
CA PHE A 91 5.21 -5.40 3.30
C PHE A 91 6.47 -6.17 3.72
N LEU A 92 6.85 -6.09 5.00
CA LEU A 92 8.01 -6.83 5.51
C LEU A 92 7.85 -8.34 5.37
N ALA A 93 6.66 -8.88 5.65
CA ALA A 93 6.39 -10.30 5.50
C ALA A 93 6.57 -10.76 4.05
N VAL A 94 5.97 -10.06 3.08
CA VAL A 94 6.12 -10.42 1.65
C VAL A 94 7.57 -10.30 1.20
N MET A 95 8.25 -9.21 1.56
CA MET A 95 9.63 -8.99 1.13
C MET A 95 10.61 -9.99 1.75
N PHE A 96 10.48 -10.30 3.03
CA PHE A 96 11.35 -11.25 3.71
C PHE A 96 11.18 -12.71 3.25
N TYR A 97 9.97 -13.05 2.78
CA TYR A 97 9.67 -14.37 2.24
C TYR A 97 9.59 -14.39 0.70
N LEU A 98 10.08 -13.34 0.02
CA LEU A 98 10.06 -13.25 -1.44
C LEU A 98 10.82 -14.41 -2.11
N ASP A 99 11.89 -14.92 -1.46
CA ASP A 99 12.61 -16.11 -1.91
C ASP A 99 11.72 -17.38 -2.02
N ILE A 100 10.65 -17.45 -1.23
CA ILE A 100 9.65 -18.52 -1.30
C ILE A 100 8.52 -18.12 -2.25
N LEU A 101 8.02 -16.89 -2.13
CA LEU A 101 6.88 -16.41 -2.92
C LEU A 101 7.17 -16.35 -4.42
N ARG A 102 8.44 -16.21 -4.83
CA ARG A 102 8.81 -16.23 -6.25
C ARG A 102 8.39 -17.51 -6.98
N TYR A 103 8.29 -18.64 -6.28
CA TYR A 103 7.82 -19.90 -6.89
C TYR A 103 6.33 -19.91 -7.26
N ILE A 104 5.58 -18.87 -6.91
CA ILE A 104 4.18 -18.68 -7.41
C ILE A 104 4.18 -18.31 -8.89
N ILE A 105 5.28 -17.75 -9.41
CA ILE A 105 5.46 -17.38 -10.82
C ILE A 105 6.55 -18.24 -11.46
N ALA A 106 6.48 -18.41 -12.78
CA ALA A 106 7.51 -19.14 -13.52
C ALA A 106 8.86 -18.43 -13.47
N GLU A 107 9.95 -19.19 -13.58
CA GLU A 107 11.32 -18.68 -13.45
C GLU A 107 11.66 -17.58 -14.47
N ASP A 108 11.13 -17.70 -15.68
CA ASP A 108 11.32 -16.71 -16.77
C ASP A 108 10.83 -15.30 -16.38
N TYR A 109 9.97 -15.18 -15.36
CA TYR A 109 9.45 -13.90 -14.87
C TYR A 109 10.15 -13.38 -13.61
N TRP A 110 11.14 -14.07 -13.07
CA TRP A 110 11.81 -13.65 -11.82
C TRP A 110 12.55 -12.32 -11.94
N GLU A 111 12.94 -11.94 -13.15
CA GLU A 111 13.49 -10.60 -13.37
C GLU A 111 12.54 -9.49 -12.91
N GLY A 112 11.25 -9.72 -13.00
CA GLY A 112 10.21 -8.79 -12.56
C GLY A 112 10.09 -8.62 -11.04
N LEU A 113 10.70 -9.49 -10.22
CA LEU A 113 10.57 -9.42 -8.76
C LEU A 113 11.06 -8.08 -8.18
N LYS A 114 11.94 -7.39 -8.88
CA LYS A 114 12.43 -6.04 -8.51
C LYS A 114 11.32 -4.97 -8.45
N VAL A 115 10.18 -5.18 -9.11
CA VAL A 115 9.04 -4.24 -9.01
C VAL A 115 8.11 -4.53 -7.84
N VAL A 116 8.18 -5.71 -7.23
CA VAL A 116 7.28 -6.09 -6.13
C VAL A 116 7.28 -5.06 -5.00
N PRO A 117 8.43 -4.62 -4.45
CA PRO A 117 8.44 -3.61 -3.39
C PRO A 117 7.85 -2.28 -3.84
N ILE A 118 8.09 -1.88 -5.11
CA ILE A 118 7.61 -0.60 -5.66
C ILE A 118 6.08 -0.63 -5.75
N VAL A 119 5.52 -1.69 -6.33
CA VAL A 119 4.06 -1.84 -6.46
C VAL A 119 3.38 -1.99 -5.10
N MET A 120 3.99 -2.71 -4.15
CA MET A 120 3.45 -2.79 -2.79
C MET A 120 3.39 -1.43 -2.08
N ILE A 121 4.39 -0.56 -2.29
CA ILE A 121 4.37 0.82 -1.79
C ILE A 121 3.25 1.63 -2.46
N ALA A 122 3.06 1.47 -3.78
CA ALA A 122 1.97 2.13 -4.50
C ALA A 122 0.60 1.71 -3.93
N GLU A 123 0.37 0.42 -3.73
CA GLU A 123 -0.87 -0.12 -3.14
C GLU A 123 -1.08 0.36 -1.69
N MET A 124 -0.02 0.49 -0.90
CA MET A 124 -0.08 1.05 0.44
C MET A 124 -0.50 2.53 0.39
N PHE A 125 0.05 3.33 -0.52
CA PHE A 125 -0.36 4.73 -0.71
C PHE A 125 -1.81 4.85 -1.14
N MET A 126 -2.26 3.99 -2.04
CA MET A 126 -3.67 3.92 -2.43
C MET A 126 -4.57 3.56 -1.24
N GLY A 127 -4.16 2.63 -0.39
CA GLY A 127 -4.88 2.28 0.83
C GLY A 127 -4.96 3.42 1.83
N ILE A 128 -3.88 4.18 2.02
CA ILE A 128 -3.87 5.39 2.86
C ILE A 128 -4.80 6.45 2.26
N TYR A 129 -4.76 6.64 0.93
CA TYR A 129 -5.69 7.54 0.24
C TYR A 129 -7.15 7.14 0.47
N PHE A 130 -7.49 5.85 0.41
CA PHE A 130 -8.86 5.39 0.73
C PHE A 130 -9.28 5.76 2.15
N ASN A 131 -8.39 5.63 3.13
CA ASN A 131 -8.67 6.08 4.50
C ASN A 131 -8.87 7.60 4.57
N LEU A 132 -8.05 8.36 3.87
CA LEU A 132 -8.22 9.81 3.79
C LEU A 132 -9.51 10.22 3.06
N SER A 133 -10.01 9.41 2.13
CA SER A 133 -11.18 9.73 1.30
C SER A 133 -12.49 9.92 2.08
N PHE A 134 -12.55 9.48 3.33
CA PHE A 134 -13.77 9.60 4.13
C PHE A 134 -14.16 11.04 4.45
N TRP A 135 -13.21 11.97 4.51
CA TRP A 135 -13.56 13.36 4.80
C TRP A 135 -14.54 13.94 3.77
N TYR A 136 -14.32 13.74 2.48
CA TYR A 136 -15.22 14.26 1.45
C TYR A 136 -16.52 13.45 1.31
N LYS A 137 -16.51 12.18 1.70
CA LYS A 137 -17.73 11.35 1.76
C LYS A 137 -18.62 11.76 2.95
N LEU A 138 -18.01 12.09 4.10
CA LEU A 138 -18.73 12.51 5.31
C LEU A 138 -19.24 13.96 5.24
N THR A 139 -18.65 14.79 4.39
CA THR A 139 -19.03 16.20 4.20
C THR A 139 -19.86 16.44 2.93
N ASP A 140 -20.30 15.36 2.26
CA ASP A 140 -21.03 15.39 0.97
C ASP A 140 -20.30 16.12 -0.17
N LYS A 141 -18.96 16.28 -0.06
CA LYS A 141 -18.10 16.91 -1.05
C LYS A 141 -17.45 15.88 -1.99
N THR A 142 -18.22 14.88 -2.45
CA THR A 142 -17.74 13.73 -3.23
C THR A 142 -17.08 14.10 -4.57
N TYR A 143 -17.30 15.32 -5.08
CA TYR A 143 -16.62 15.84 -6.26
C TYR A 143 -15.08 15.90 -6.10
N TRP A 144 -14.56 16.04 -4.86
CA TRP A 144 -13.12 15.95 -4.60
C TRP A 144 -12.55 14.58 -4.95
N GLY A 145 -13.30 13.51 -4.69
CA GLY A 145 -12.92 12.18 -5.10
C GLY A 145 -12.72 12.05 -6.61
N ALA A 146 -13.61 12.66 -7.41
CA ALA A 146 -13.49 12.69 -8.86
C ALA A 146 -12.24 13.48 -9.31
N TYR A 147 -12.00 14.66 -8.72
CA TYR A 147 -10.80 15.45 -9.04
C TYR A 147 -9.51 14.69 -8.72
N PHE A 148 -9.40 14.10 -7.52
CA PHE A 148 -8.21 13.32 -7.16
C PHE A 148 -8.01 12.12 -8.08
N SER A 149 -9.07 11.39 -8.43
CA SER A 149 -8.96 10.25 -9.34
C SER A 149 -8.51 10.67 -10.74
N VAL A 150 -9.00 11.79 -11.26
CA VAL A 150 -8.56 12.33 -12.56
C VAL A 150 -7.11 12.80 -12.50
N ILE A 151 -6.71 13.51 -11.44
CA ILE A 151 -5.32 13.95 -11.26
C ILE A 151 -4.37 12.74 -11.22
N GLY A 152 -4.71 11.72 -10.42
CA GLY A 152 -3.92 10.49 -10.35
C GLY A 152 -3.80 9.79 -11.70
N CYS A 153 -4.93 9.65 -12.41
CA CYS A 153 -4.98 9.08 -13.75
C CYS A 153 -4.07 9.84 -14.72
N VAL A 154 -4.18 11.15 -14.78
CA VAL A 154 -3.36 12.00 -15.68
C VAL A 154 -1.88 11.83 -15.35
N ILE A 155 -1.48 11.84 -14.09
CA ILE A 155 -0.08 11.65 -13.68
C ILE A 155 0.42 10.28 -14.11
N ILE A 156 -0.31 9.21 -13.83
CA ILE A 156 0.09 7.85 -14.19
C ILE A 156 0.21 7.73 -15.72
N VAL A 157 -0.76 8.23 -16.48
CA VAL A 157 -0.74 8.19 -17.96
C VAL A 157 0.44 8.96 -18.51
N VAL A 158 0.65 10.21 -18.08
CA VAL A 158 1.73 11.08 -18.57
C VAL A 158 3.10 10.46 -18.25
N LEU A 159 3.29 9.97 -17.01
CA LEU A 159 4.56 9.35 -16.64
C LEU A 159 4.82 8.04 -17.41
N ASN A 160 3.78 7.24 -17.68
CA ASN A 160 3.93 6.06 -18.52
C ASN A 160 4.34 6.45 -19.97
N ILE A 161 3.67 7.42 -20.58
CA ILE A 161 3.99 7.87 -21.94
C ILE A 161 5.44 8.38 -22.04
N LEU A 162 5.92 9.11 -21.02
CA LEU A 162 7.24 9.71 -21.05
C LEU A 162 8.37 8.71 -20.71
N PHE A 163 8.14 7.79 -19.77
CA PHE A 163 9.22 7.00 -19.20
C PHE A 163 9.21 5.51 -19.59
N VAL A 164 8.06 4.93 -19.96
CA VAL A 164 8.00 3.53 -20.40
C VAL A 164 8.87 3.26 -21.62
N PRO A 165 8.97 4.13 -22.64
CA PRO A 165 9.85 3.89 -23.78
C PRO A 165 11.34 3.74 -23.41
N VAL A 166 11.75 4.30 -22.27
CA VAL A 166 13.16 4.32 -21.82
C VAL A 166 13.44 3.28 -20.75
N TYR A 167 12.53 3.13 -19.76
CA TYR A 167 12.75 2.32 -18.56
C TYR A 167 11.84 1.09 -18.48
N GLY A 168 11.01 0.85 -19.50
CA GLY A 168 10.12 -0.31 -19.55
C GLY A 168 9.15 -0.36 -18.36
N TYR A 169 8.87 -1.57 -17.87
CA TYR A 169 7.92 -1.81 -16.79
C TYR A 169 8.29 -1.19 -15.44
N LEU A 170 9.57 -0.88 -15.20
CA LEU A 170 9.97 -0.15 -14.00
C LEU A 170 9.36 1.25 -13.95
N ALA A 171 9.23 1.91 -15.11
CA ALA A 171 8.57 3.22 -15.20
C ALA A 171 7.11 3.13 -14.79
N SER A 172 6.39 2.09 -15.22
CA SER A 172 4.98 1.89 -14.82
C SER A 172 4.81 1.73 -13.31
N ALA A 173 5.70 0.95 -12.68
CA ALA A 173 5.67 0.78 -11.23
C ALA A 173 5.89 2.11 -10.49
N TRP A 174 6.88 2.90 -10.89
CA TRP A 174 7.16 4.21 -10.30
C TRP A 174 6.10 5.27 -10.63
N ALA A 175 5.49 5.21 -11.83
CA ALA A 175 4.38 6.09 -12.20
C ALA A 175 3.18 5.89 -11.27
N SER A 176 2.88 4.64 -10.89
CA SER A 176 1.83 4.33 -9.92
C SER A 176 2.15 4.87 -8.53
N VAL A 177 3.40 4.72 -8.06
CA VAL A 177 3.85 5.33 -6.78
C VAL A 177 3.67 6.84 -6.80
N ALA A 178 4.12 7.50 -7.87
CA ALA A 178 4.03 8.96 -7.98
C ALA A 178 2.56 9.43 -8.04
N GLY A 179 1.72 8.78 -8.85
CA GLY A 179 0.31 9.12 -8.96
C GLY A 179 -0.43 8.98 -7.63
N TYR A 180 -0.23 7.85 -6.95
CA TYR A 180 -0.88 7.61 -5.66
C TYR A 180 -0.32 8.49 -4.53
N ALA A 181 0.99 8.79 -4.54
CA ALA A 181 1.58 9.73 -3.59
C ALA A 181 0.98 11.13 -3.73
N VAL A 182 0.82 11.62 -4.96
CA VAL A 182 0.24 12.96 -5.20
C VAL A 182 -1.20 13.04 -4.73
N ILE A 183 -2.06 12.07 -5.09
CA ILE A 183 -3.48 12.11 -4.66
C ILE A 183 -3.62 11.95 -3.14
N LEU A 184 -2.75 11.15 -2.51
CA LEU A 184 -2.68 11.00 -1.06
C LEU A 184 -2.35 12.34 -0.39
N LEU A 185 -1.29 13.02 -0.85
CA LEU A 185 -0.86 14.30 -0.31
C LEU A 185 -1.91 15.40 -0.52
N LEU A 186 -2.52 15.47 -1.69
CA LEU A 186 -3.60 16.40 -1.98
C LEU A 186 -4.82 16.15 -1.09
N SER A 187 -5.23 14.88 -0.96
CA SER A 187 -6.36 14.51 -0.09
C SER A 187 -6.08 14.82 1.38
N TYR A 188 -4.84 14.61 1.84
CA TYR A 188 -4.43 14.97 3.18
C TYR A 188 -4.48 16.50 3.40
N TRP A 189 -3.86 17.29 2.53
CA TRP A 189 -3.80 18.74 2.67
C TRP A 189 -5.18 19.40 2.64
N ILE A 190 -6.00 19.02 1.68
CA ILE A 190 -7.35 19.58 1.54
C ILE A 190 -8.24 19.06 2.68
N GLY A 191 -8.12 17.77 3.01
CA GLY A 191 -8.86 17.17 4.11
C GLY A 191 -8.56 17.82 5.46
N GLN A 192 -7.30 18.24 5.73
CA GLN A 192 -6.97 18.96 6.95
C GLN A 192 -7.60 20.36 7.04
N LYS A 193 -7.94 20.99 5.91
CA LYS A 193 -8.66 22.26 5.89
C LYS A 193 -10.17 22.08 6.07
N GLU A 194 -10.74 21.08 5.42
CA GLU A 194 -12.19 20.87 5.37
C GLU A 194 -12.73 20.04 6.56
N TYR A 195 -11.97 19.05 6.99
CA TYR A 195 -12.34 18.14 8.05
C TYR A 195 -11.09 17.72 8.85
N PRO A 196 -10.55 18.62 9.71
CA PRO A 196 -9.27 18.38 10.38
C PRO A 196 -9.32 17.16 11.31
N ILE A 197 -8.45 16.18 11.03
CA ILE A 197 -8.22 14.99 11.85
C ILE A 197 -6.76 15.03 12.33
N ARG A 198 -6.55 14.88 13.63
CA ARG A 198 -5.20 14.87 14.22
C ARG A 198 -4.58 13.48 14.09
N TYR A 199 -3.84 13.25 13.02
CA TYR A 199 -3.03 12.05 12.86
C TYR A 199 -1.72 12.14 13.63
N ASP A 200 -1.31 11.05 14.28
CA ASP A 200 -0.02 10.95 14.97
C ASP A 200 1.11 10.68 13.96
N LEU A 201 1.44 11.71 13.16
CA LEU A 201 2.46 11.61 12.10
C LEU A 201 3.84 11.23 12.64
N LYS A 202 4.18 11.62 13.88
CA LYS A 202 5.46 11.26 14.51
C LYS A 202 5.56 9.75 14.73
N SER A 203 4.51 9.16 15.28
CA SER A 203 4.45 7.72 15.49
C SER A 203 4.43 6.96 14.16
N LEU A 204 3.66 7.44 13.17
CA LEU A 204 3.61 6.85 11.84
C LEU A 204 4.98 6.89 11.14
N GLY A 205 5.65 8.05 11.17
CA GLY A 205 7.00 8.20 10.61
C GLY A 205 8.01 7.26 11.26
N LEU A 206 7.90 7.03 12.58
CA LEU A 206 8.77 6.09 13.28
C LEU A 206 8.53 4.63 12.84
N TYR A 207 7.27 4.23 12.63
CA TYR A 207 6.95 2.89 12.10
C TYR A 207 7.48 2.70 10.68
N VAL A 208 7.30 3.70 9.81
CA VAL A 208 7.83 3.67 8.44
C VAL A 208 9.36 3.59 8.44
N LEU A 209 10.02 4.42 9.27
CA LEU A 209 11.48 4.40 9.39
C LEU A 209 11.99 3.03 9.90
N LEU A 210 11.35 2.50 10.95
CA LEU A 210 11.71 1.19 11.50
C LEU A 210 11.54 0.09 10.45
N ALA A 211 10.41 0.06 9.73
CA ALA A 211 10.18 -0.91 8.67
C ALA A 211 11.20 -0.78 7.54
N ALA A 212 11.54 0.45 7.12
CA ALA A 212 12.54 0.69 6.09
C ALA A 212 13.94 0.21 6.53
N VAL A 213 14.35 0.50 7.77
CA VAL A 213 15.63 0.05 8.33
C VAL A 213 15.69 -1.49 8.39
N LEU A 214 14.64 -2.13 8.90
CA LEU A 214 14.59 -3.60 8.97
C LEU A 214 14.61 -4.24 7.57
N TYR A 215 13.91 -3.64 6.61
CA TYR A 215 13.93 -4.10 5.23
C TYR A 215 15.33 -4.01 4.62
N VAL A 216 16.00 -2.87 4.75
CA VAL A 216 17.36 -2.67 4.24
C VAL A 216 18.34 -3.65 4.89
N ILE A 217 18.28 -3.85 6.22
CA ILE A 217 19.11 -4.83 6.92
C ILE A 217 18.83 -6.24 6.39
N GLY A 218 17.56 -6.61 6.20
CA GLY A 218 17.17 -7.94 5.72
C GLY A 218 17.60 -8.23 4.28
N GLU A 219 17.71 -7.21 3.43
CA GLU A 219 18.14 -7.34 2.04
C GLU A 219 19.67 -7.27 1.89
N GLN A 220 20.36 -6.43 2.65
CA GLN A 220 21.80 -6.22 2.50
C GLN A 220 22.66 -7.29 3.16
N MET A 221 22.10 -8.11 4.07
CA MET A 221 22.89 -9.17 4.73
C MET A 221 23.18 -10.32 3.75
N PRO A 222 24.46 -10.57 3.40
CA PRO A 222 24.85 -11.60 2.45
C PRO A 222 24.86 -12.99 3.12
N ILE A 223 23.71 -13.56 3.39
CA ILE A 223 23.57 -14.90 3.96
C ILE A 223 23.30 -15.90 2.82
N PRO A 224 24.28 -16.72 2.42
CA PRO A 224 24.13 -17.61 1.27
C PRO A 224 23.13 -18.76 1.53
N ASN A 225 23.05 -19.24 2.75
CA ASN A 225 22.16 -20.33 3.12
C ASN A 225 20.72 -19.81 3.24
N LEU A 226 19.80 -20.36 2.44
CA LEU A 226 18.38 -19.95 2.40
C LEU A 226 17.72 -20.08 3.79
N VAL A 227 17.95 -21.18 4.51
CA VAL A 227 17.31 -21.42 5.81
C VAL A 227 17.78 -20.39 6.84
N LEU A 228 19.08 -20.11 6.89
CA LEU A 228 19.64 -19.11 7.80
C LEU A 228 19.15 -17.69 7.44
N ARG A 229 19.06 -17.37 6.14
CA ARG A 229 18.53 -16.10 5.66
C ARG A 229 17.08 -15.91 6.07
N LEU A 230 16.24 -16.92 5.88
CA LEU A 230 14.83 -16.88 6.29
C LEU A 230 14.70 -16.80 7.82
N ALA A 231 15.50 -17.54 8.58
CA ALA A 231 15.51 -17.45 10.03
C ALA A 231 15.88 -16.04 10.50
N PHE A 232 16.93 -15.44 9.93
CA PHE A 232 17.34 -14.07 10.23
C PHE A 232 16.22 -13.05 9.90
N ARG A 233 15.61 -13.12 8.71
CA ARG A 233 14.51 -12.26 8.31
C ARG A 233 13.28 -12.45 9.20
N THR A 234 13.01 -13.68 9.65
CA THR A 234 11.96 -13.97 10.63
C THR A 234 12.22 -13.27 11.97
N VAL A 235 13.48 -13.27 12.45
CA VAL A 235 13.83 -12.53 13.67
C VAL A 235 13.57 -11.03 13.51
N LEU A 236 13.93 -10.43 12.37
CA LEU A 236 13.65 -9.02 12.11
C LEU A 236 12.14 -8.73 12.10
N LEU A 237 11.34 -9.62 11.50
CA LEU A 237 9.89 -9.50 11.50
C LEU A 237 9.31 -9.58 12.92
N LEU A 238 9.80 -10.51 13.73
CA LEU A 238 9.40 -10.65 15.14
C LEU A 238 9.80 -9.43 15.97
N LEU A 239 10.94 -8.79 15.70
CA LEU A 239 11.33 -7.53 16.33
C LEU A 239 10.34 -6.40 15.99
N PHE A 240 9.89 -6.31 14.73
CA PHE A 240 8.87 -5.35 14.35
C PHE A 240 7.54 -5.60 15.07
N ILE A 241 7.10 -6.86 15.13
CA ILE A 241 5.88 -7.27 15.87
C ILE A 241 6.02 -6.95 17.36
N ALA A 242 7.15 -7.26 17.97
CA ALA A 242 7.41 -6.98 19.39
C ALA A 242 7.33 -5.47 19.69
N TYR A 243 7.86 -4.65 18.76
CA TYR A 243 7.75 -3.20 18.89
C TYR A 243 6.31 -2.71 18.83
N ILE A 244 5.48 -3.24 17.90
CA ILE A 244 4.04 -2.92 17.79
C ILE A 244 3.32 -3.28 19.10
N ILE A 245 3.55 -4.50 19.61
CA ILE A 245 2.91 -4.99 20.85
C ILE A 245 3.27 -4.11 22.03
N LYS A 246 4.55 -3.75 22.16
CA LYS A 246 5.02 -2.93 23.28
C LYS A 246 4.43 -1.52 23.25
N LYS A 247 4.24 -0.94 22.07
CA LYS A 247 3.87 0.48 21.94
C LYS A 247 2.36 0.70 21.81
N ASP A 248 1.68 -0.08 20.98
CA ASP A 248 0.29 0.21 20.59
C ASP A 248 -0.72 -0.90 20.90
N LEU A 249 -0.27 -2.12 21.20
CA LEU A 249 -1.10 -3.26 21.56
C LEU A 249 -0.62 -3.85 22.90
N PRO A 250 -0.73 -3.13 24.04
CA PRO A 250 -0.32 -3.70 25.31
C PRO A 250 -1.16 -4.97 25.58
N LEU A 251 -0.47 -6.08 25.76
CA LEU A 251 -1.06 -7.42 25.91
C LEU A 251 -2.15 -7.48 27.00
N SER A 252 -2.10 -6.54 27.96
CA SER A 252 -3.12 -6.37 29.01
C SER A 252 -4.49 -5.92 28.48
N GLN A 253 -4.59 -5.40 27.26
CA GLN A 253 -5.85 -4.95 26.67
C GLN A 253 -6.51 -5.99 25.75
N ILE A 254 -5.82 -7.09 25.45
CA ILE A 254 -6.34 -8.15 24.59
C ILE A 254 -7.16 -9.12 25.48
N PRO A 255 -8.51 -9.22 25.30
CA PRO A 255 -9.37 -10.01 26.19
C PRO A 255 -8.97 -11.49 26.31
N VAL A 256 -8.44 -12.07 25.23
CA VAL A 256 -8.00 -13.47 25.18
C VAL A 256 -6.75 -13.68 26.04
N ILE A 257 -5.78 -12.77 25.96
CA ILE A 257 -4.52 -12.87 26.70
C ILE A 257 -4.72 -12.57 28.19
N ASN A 258 -5.63 -11.66 28.52
CA ASN A 258 -5.99 -11.35 29.92
C ASN A 258 -6.56 -12.57 30.65
N ARG A 259 -7.23 -13.51 29.95
CA ARG A 259 -7.68 -14.78 30.54
C ARG A 259 -6.54 -15.72 30.91
N PHE A 260 -5.44 -15.68 30.17
CA PHE A 260 -4.26 -16.53 30.46
C PHE A 260 -3.33 -15.91 31.51
N ILE A 261 -3.21 -14.57 31.56
CA ILE A 261 -2.37 -13.87 32.54
C ILE A 261 -3.03 -13.87 33.94
N LYS A 262 -4.37 -13.80 34.04
CA LYS A 262 -5.11 -13.85 35.30
C LYS A 262 -5.26 -15.26 35.89
N LYS A 263 -4.81 -16.31 35.18
CA LYS A 263 -4.84 -17.70 35.67
C LYS A 263 -3.51 -18.16 36.28
N LYS A 264 -2.54 -17.27 36.42
CA LYS A 264 -1.33 -17.45 37.23
C LYS A 264 -1.40 -16.46 38.41
#